data_6360720263bceb8ee73ec4a076be97ae
#
_entry.id   6360720263bceb8ee73ec4a076be97ae
#
_cell.length_a   1.000
_cell.length_b   1.000
_cell.length_c   1.000
_cell.angle_alpha   90.00
_cell.angle_beta   90.00
_cell.angle_gamma   90.00
#
_symmetry.space_group_name_H-M   'P 1'
#
loop_
_entity.id
_entity.type
_entity.pdbx_description
1 polymer ?
#
loop_
_entity_poly.entity_id
_entity_poly.type
_entity_poly.pdbx_seq_one_letter_code
_entity_poly.pdbx_strand_id
1 'polypeptide(L)'
;MCGIAGDYGGIEPDVAERMLKRLVHRGPDGEGSVEVAGNWLGHRRLSIVDVEGGKQPLKTKSGDLLLIGNGEIYNHEELRETLPEDRFTTHSDNEVALHLFDLQGPDSFSQLHGMYAFIIAGEDGRFVAARDPVGIKPLYWARRDGHVRFASELGAYDEDWQPDAEAFPPGHYWTPEDGLVRFANAVPHDKEDLEHFEGPSEPGAAIPDEILERVREQLIRTVEGQMMGDVPVGVFLSGGLDSSLIAAIAARWYEKRGERLKTFAVGLEDSPDLKAARAVAEHLGTEHYESIYTAEDALRVLPEVVRVIENFDPSLVRSAVPNYILAEFTAQYVKVVLTGEGADEIFAGYEYLEEFETEEELHEELVRIIEGLHNLNLQRGDRVTMAHGLEARVPFLEREMIHLGLSLPAGWKLAGEDQPEKRLLRQAFDGWLPEDFLWRKKAQFGDGSGAITVLQEKMEESVTEEEFENERYEVAPPLRTREEVAYYRIFRDYLGEVRPEQTVGRFATA
;
A
#
# COMPACT_ATOMS: atom_id res chain seq x y z
N MET A 1 -1.30 10.13 5.95
CA MET A 1 -2.08 8.92 6.31
C MET A 1 -2.52 8.97 7.75
N CYS A 2 -3.51 8.13 8.11
CA CYS A 2 -4.17 8.26 9.41
C CYS A 2 -4.50 6.88 9.98
N GLY A 3 -4.97 6.84 11.21
CA GLY A 3 -5.66 5.71 11.79
C GLY A 3 -7.15 6.03 11.93
N ILE A 4 -8.01 5.19 11.40
CA ILE A 4 -9.46 5.35 11.57
C ILE A 4 -10.05 4.17 12.32
N ALA A 5 -11.07 4.45 13.11
CA ALA A 5 -11.93 3.46 13.74
C ALA A 5 -13.36 3.97 13.78
N GLY A 6 -14.34 3.08 13.66
CA GLY A 6 -15.77 3.45 13.74
C GLY A 6 -16.62 2.31 14.23
N ASP A 7 -17.80 2.64 14.73
CA ASP A 7 -18.80 1.65 15.17
C ASP A 7 -20.18 2.11 14.71
N TYR A 8 -20.87 1.23 13.98
CA TYR A 8 -22.30 1.35 13.69
C TYR A 8 -23.08 0.61 14.77
N GLY A 9 -23.95 1.30 15.46
CA GLY A 9 -24.76 0.76 16.55
C GLY A 9 -24.33 1.19 17.95
N GLY A 10 -23.22 1.95 18.05
CA GLY A 10 -22.72 2.54 19.29
C GLY A 10 -21.65 1.72 20.02
N ILE A 11 -20.76 2.41 20.69
CA ILE A 11 -19.60 1.84 21.38
C ILE A 11 -19.47 2.43 22.78
N GLU A 12 -19.01 1.63 23.74
CA GLU A 12 -18.67 2.16 25.07
C GLU A 12 -17.47 3.11 25.00
N PRO A 13 -17.51 4.26 25.71
CA PRO A 13 -16.46 5.29 25.61
C PRO A 13 -15.06 4.79 25.89
N ASP A 14 -14.88 3.86 26.84
CA ASP A 14 -13.59 3.29 27.19
C ASP A 14 -13.05 2.32 26.11
N VAL A 15 -13.94 1.64 25.37
CA VAL A 15 -13.56 0.85 24.20
C VAL A 15 -13.10 1.76 23.05
N ALA A 16 -13.87 2.82 22.78
CA ALA A 16 -13.54 3.84 21.78
C ALA A 16 -12.15 4.46 22.03
N GLU A 17 -11.85 4.84 23.28
CA GLU A 17 -10.56 5.38 23.70
C GLU A 17 -9.42 4.35 23.49
N ARG A 18 -9.65 3.08 23.88
CA ARG A 18 -8.64 2.03 23.66
C ARG A 18 -8.35 1.80 22.18
N MET A 19 -9.37 1.76 21.31
CA MET A 19 -9.20 1.63 19.86
C MET A 19 -8.33 2.76 19.31
N LEU A 20 -8.63 4.01 19.62
CA LEU A 20 -7.85 5.17 19.17
C LEU A 20 -6.42 5.16 19.72
N LYS A 21 -6.22 4.77 20.98
CA LYS A 21 -4.90 4.68 21.58
C LYS A 21 -4.01 3.67 20.88
N ARG A 22 -4.57 2.54 20.43
CA ARG A 22 -3.83 1.51 19.69
C ARG A 22 -3.43 1.94 18.28
N LEU A 23 -4.06 2.98 17.72
CA LEU A 23 -3.79 3.54 16.39
C LEU A 23 -2.90 4.79 16.43
N VAL A 24 -2.36 5.19 17.58
CA VAL A 24 -1.61 6.44 17.72
C VAL A 24 -0.36 6.55 16.82
N HIS A 25 0.30 5.42 16.58
CA HIS A 25 1.48 5.36 15.71
C HIS A 25 1.18 5.74 14.26
N ARG A 26 -0.04 5.49 13.79
CA ARG A 26 -0.48 5.87 12.44
C ARG A 26 -0.69 7.38 12.30
N GLY A 27 -1.11 8.04 13.35
CA GLY A 27 -1.42 9.47 13.31
C GLY A 27 -1.03 10.19 14.58
N PRO A 28 0.26 10.52 14.76
CA PRO A 28 0.76 11.16 15.97
C PRO A 28 0.44 12.65 16.09
N ASP A 29 0.01 13.31 14.98
CA ASP A 29 -0.15 14.77 14.93
C ASP A 29 -1.48 15.27 15.52
N GLY A 30 -2.48 14.40 15.68
CA GLY A 30 -3.77 14.81 16.21
C GLY A 30 -4.76 13.68 16.43
N GLU A 31 -5.83 14.00 17.11
CA GLU A 31 -6.93 13.09 17.43
C GLU A 31 -8.27 13.78 17.19
N GLY A 32 -9.25 13.04 16.72
CA GLY A 32 -10.65 13.45 16.64
C GLY A 32 -11.57 12.30 16.96
N SER A 33 -12.67 12.58 17.66
CA SER A 33 -13.69 11.59 18.01
C SER A 33 -15.05 12.26 18.11
N VAL A 34 -16.09 11.59 17.61
CA VAL A 34 -17.44 12.10 17.64
C VAL A 34 -18.46 10.95 17.66
N GLU A 35 -19.54 11.15 18.41
CA GLU A 35 -20.75 10.33 18.32
C GLU A 35 -21.80 11.08 17.50
N VAL A 36 -22.46 10.38 16.59
CA VAL A 36 -23.50 10.93 15.73
C VAL A 36 -24.59 9.88 15.47
N ALA A 37 -25.84 10.21 15.78
CA ALA A 37 -27.03 9.34 15.63
C ALA A 37 -26.83 7.91 16.21
N GLY A 38 -26.10 7.79 17.33
CA GLY A 38 -25.82 6.50 17.97
C GLY A 38 -24.67 5.70 17.34
N ASN A 39 -23.95 6.28 16.38
CA ASN A 39 -22.74 5.73 15.78
C ASN A 39 -21.51 6.48 16.29
N TRP A 40 -20.33 5.87 16.20
CA TRP A 40 -19.08 6.48 16.62
C TRP A 40 -18.06 6.53 15.49
N LEU A 41 -17.37 7.66 15.40
CA LEU A 41 -16.25 7.90 14.49
C LEU A 41 -15.03 8.35 15.28
N GLY A 42 -13.87 7.72 15.05
CA GLY A 42 -12.60 8.02 15.69
C GLY A 42 -11.44 8.09 14.71
N HIS A 43 -10.57 9.09 14.89
CA HIS A 43 -9.51 9.42 13.95
C HIS A 43 -8.20 9.75 14.67
N ARG A 44 -7.10 9.22 14.15
CA ARG A 44 -5.71 9.60 14.46
C ARG A 44 -5.08 10.20 13.23
N ARG A 45 -4.59 11.43 13.32
CA ARG A 45 -4.14 12.22 12.18
C ARG A 45 -2.63 12.21 12.00
N LEU A 46 -2.17 11.91 10.77
CA LEU A 46 -0.89 12.32 10.24
C LEU A 46 -1.18 13.49 9.25
N SER A 47 -0.69 14.68 9.56
CA SER A 47 -1.01 15.91 8.81
C SER A 47 -0.12 16.01 7.57
N ILE A 48 -0.72 15.88 6.38
CA ILE A 48 -0.04 15.91 5.07
C ILE A 48 -0.68 16.96 4.17
N VAL A 49 -1.99 16.88 3.94
CA VAL A 49 -2.78 17.86 3.17
C VAL A 49 -3.58 18.73 4.13
N ASP A 50 -3.60 20.02 3.86
CA ASP A 50 -4.25 21.05 4.71
C ASP A 50 -3.85 20.90 6.19
N VAL A 51 -2.55 21.03 6.43
CA VAL A 51 -1.93 20.79 7.75
C VAL A 51 -2.66 21.54 8.87
N GLU A 52 -3.07 22.79 8.64
CA GLU A 52 -3.72 23.66 9.63
C GLU A 52 -5.24 23.42 9.70
N GLY A 53 -5.94 23.31 8.55
CA GLY A 53 -7.40 23.30 8.44
C GLY A 53 -8.01 21.89 8.38
N GLY A 54 -7.31 20.89 7.83
CA GLY A 54 -7.84 19.56 7.54
C GLY A 54 -7.98 18.63 8.75
N LYS A 55 -8.38 19.18 9.93
CA LYS A 55 -8.66 18.38 11.12
C LYS A 55 -9.91 17.52 10.89
N GLN A 56 -9.81 16.25 11.27
CA GLN A 56 -10.91 15.31 11.16
C GLN A 56 -11.56 15.01 12.53
N PRO A 57 -12.87 14.68 12.58
CA PRO A 57 -13.79 14.48 11.44
C PRO A 57 -14.05 15.73 10.61
N LEU A 58 -13.99 15.62 9.27
CA LEU A 58 -14.44 16.65 8.35
C LEU A 58 -15.97 16.76 8.42
N LYS A 59 -16.51 17.95 8.12
CA LYS A 59 -17.96 18.22 8.26
C LYS A 59 -18.50 18.91 7.03
N THR A 60 -19.74 18.61 6.65
CA THR A 60 -20.52 19.49 5.78
C THR A 60 -20.69 20.86 6.44
N LYS A 61 -21.00 21.86 5.66
CA LYS A 61 -21.23 23.23 6.17
C LYS A 61 -22.41 23.32 7.14
N SER A 62 -23.43 22.49 6.99
CA SER A 62 -24.53 22.30 7.93
C SER A 62 -24.09 21.57 9.22
N GLY A 63 -23.02 20.77 9.15
CA GLY A 63 -22.51 19.96 10.24
C GLY A 63 -23.26 18.65 10.46
N ASP A 64 -24.21 18.31 9.58
CA ASP A 64 -25.09 17.15 9.70
C ASP A 64 -24.50 15.86 9.14
N LEU A 65 -23.41 15.94 8.39
CA LEU A 65 -22.67 14.78 7.86
C LEU A 65 -21.17 14.92 8.16
N LEU A 66 -20.55 13.84 8.64
CA LEU A 66 -19.16 13.83 9.09
C LEU A 66 -18.39 12.70 8.43
N LEU A 67 -17.11 12.96 8.11
CA LEU A 67 -16.18 11.98 7.51
C LEU A 67 -14.91 11.88 8.33
N ILE A 68 -14.47 10.63 8.54
CA ILE A 68 -13.09 10.29 8.91
C ILE A 68 -12.45 9.49 7.78
N GLY A 69 -11.22 9.84 7.40
CA GLY A 69 -10.52 9.21 6.28
C GLY A 69 -9.05 8.92 6.59
N ASN A 70 -8.56 7.85 6.03
CA ASN A 70 -7.17 7.44 5.98
C ASN A 70 -6.77 7.27 4.52
N GLY A 71 -6.05 8.22 3.97
CA GLY A 71 -5.58 8.17 2.58
C GLY A 71 -5.61 9.52 1.88
N GLU A 72 -5.36 9.48 0.57
CA GLU A 72 -5.23 10.63 -0.31
C GLU A 72 -6.10 10.43 -1.57
N ILE A 73 -6.83 11.46 -1.97
CA ILE A 73 -7.63 11.50 -3.20
C ILE A 73 -6.92 12.39 -4.21
N TYR A 74 -6.23 11.79 -5.17
CA TYR A 74 -5.31 12.49 -6.07
C TYR A 74 -6.02 13.40 -7.07
N ASN A 75 -7.25 13.09 -7.48
CA ASN A 75 -8.06 13.92 -8.37
C ASN A 75 -8.99 14.90 -7.65
N HIS A 76 -8.71 15.22 -6.38
CA HIS A 76 -9.59 16.07 -5.57
C HIS A 76 -9.79 17.48 -6.17
N GLU A 77 -8.77 18.06 -6.81
CA GLU A 77 -8.89 19.39 -7.44
C GLU A 77 -9.91 19.37 -8.59
N GLU A 78 -9.82 18.36 -9.47
CA GLU A 78 -10.77 18.16 -10.58
C GLU A 78 -12.20 17.93 -10.06
N LEU A 79 -12.35 17.13 -9.01
CA LEU A 79 -13.66 16.88 -8.40
C LEU A 79 -14.22 18.12 -7.73
N ARG A 80 -13.40 18.97 -7.11
CA ARG A 80 -13.81 20.25 -6.54
C ARG A 80 -14.42 21.18 -7.59
N GLU A 81 -13.88 21.20 -8.81
CA GLU A 81 -14.42 22.01 -9.90
C GLU A 81 -15.82 21.57 -10.34
N THR A 82 -16.19 20.30 -10.13
CA THR A 82 -17.52 19.75 -10.46
C THR A 82 -18.57 19.98 -9.36
N LEU A 83 -18.14 20.39 -8.18
CA LEU A 83 -18.98 20.58 -6.99
C LEU A 83 -19.17 22.06 -6.66
N PRO A 84 -20.27 22.47 -6.01
CA PRO A 84 -20.45 23.87 -5.62
C PRO A 84 -19.35 24.31 -4.62
N GLU A 85 -18.62 25.37 -4.96
CA GLU A 85 -17.47 25.88 -4.20
C GLU A 85 -17.85 26.24 -2.75
N ASP A 86 -19.05 26.75 -2.53
CA ASP A 86 -19.53 27.17 -1.22
C ASP A 86 -19.81 26.02 -0.23
N ARG A 87 -19.70 24.77 -0.67
CA ARG A 87 -19.80 23.60 0.20
C ARG A 87 -18.56 23.34 1.02
N PHE A 88 -17.40 23.62 0.44
CA PHE A 88 -16.10 23.30 1.06
C PHE A 88 -15.80 24.22 2.25
N THR A 89 -15.28 23.61 3.29
CA THR A 89 -14.90 24.27 4.56
C THR A 89 -13.39 24.17 4.84
N THR A 90 -12.71 23.24 4.15
CA THR A 90 -11.27 22.99 4.27
C THR A 90 -10.63 22.87 2.88
N HIS A 91 -9.31 22.72 2.87
CA HIS A 91 -8.55 22.35 1.66
C HIS A 91 -8.17 20.86 1.65
N SER A 92 -8.69 20.06 2.61
CA SER A 92 -8.47 18.62 2.62
C SER A 92 -9.01 17.96 1.35
N ASP A 93 -8.21 17.10 0.76
CA ASP A 93 -8.58 16.28 -0.39
C ASP A 93 -9.77 15.36 -0.07
N ASN A 94 -9.79 14.78 1.13
CA ASN A 94 -10.84 13.87 1.58
C ASN A 94 -12.23 14.53 1.66
N GLU A 95 -12.33 15.87 1.70
CA GLU A 95 -13.62 16.57 1.77
C GLU A 95 -14.47 16.37 0.49
N VAL A 96 -13.84 16.05 -0.66
CA VAL A 96 -14.59 15.76 -1.89
C VAL A 96 -15.43 14.48 -1.76
N ALA A 97 -14.93 13.44 -1.06
CA ALA A 97 -15.69 12.22 -0.84
C ALA A 97 -16.95 12.46 0.00
N LEU A 98 -16.86 13.35 1.01
CA LEU A 98 -17.99 13.75 1.84
C LEU A 98 -19.09 14.42 1.00
N HIS A 99 -18.71 15.35 0.13
CA HIS A 99 -19.67 16.10 -0.69
C HIS A 99 -20.22 15.29 -1.85
N LEU A 100 -19.43 14.40 -2.47
CA LEU A 100 -19.93 13.45 -3.46
C LEU A 100 -20.97 12.51 -2.86
N PHE A 101 -20.69 11.94 -1.69
CA PHE A 101 -21.65 11.09 -0.98
C PHE A 101 -22.93 11.83 -0.65
N ASP A 102 -22.84 13.06 -0.14
CA ASP A 102 -24.01 13.86 0.22
C ASP A 102 -24.92 14.18 -0.98
N LEU A 103 -24.33 14.42 -2.17
CA LEU A 103 -25.06 14.81 -3.37
C LEU A 103 -25.53 13.65 -4.23
N GLN A 104 -24.74 12.59 -4.32
CA GLN A 104 -24.90 11.53 -5.31
C GLN A 104 -25.01 10.13 -4.69
N GLY A 105 -24.77 9.98 -3.37
CA GLY A 105 -24.73 8.69 -2.69
C GLY A 105 -23.42 7.91 -2.92
N PRO A 106 -23.36 6.64 -2.43
CA PRO A 106 -22.12 5.87 -2.40
C PRO A 106 -21.60 5.42 -3.77
N ASP A 107 -22.44 5.36 -4.81
CA ASP A 107 -22.01 5.03 -6.18
C ASP A 107 -21.03 6.06 -6.74
N SER A 108 -21.03 7.29 -6.20
CA SER A 108 -20.10 8.35 -6.56
C SER A 108 -18.65 8.06 -6.22
N PHE A 109 -18.38 7.08 -5.33
CA PHE A 109 -17.02 6.68 -4.97
C PHE A 109 -16.23 6.09 -6.13
N SER A 110 -16.89 5.62 -7.18
CA SER A 110 -16.24 5.20 -8.43
C SER A 110 -15.50 6.34 -9.16
N GLN A 111 -15.80 7.61 -8.84
CA GLN A 111 -15.14 8.80 -9.39
C GLN A 111 -13.83 9.14 -8.65
N LEU A 112 -13.59 8.56 -7.48
CA LEU A 112 -12.40 8.85 -6.68
C LEU A 112 -11.18 8.12 -7.25
N HIS A 113 -10.10 8.87 -7.50
CA HIS A 113 -8.79 8.31 -7.83
C HIS A 113 -7.85 8.54 -6.65
N GLY A 114 -7.28 7.47 -6.13
CA GLY A 114 -6.42 7.57 -4.96
C GLY A 114 -6.34 6.29 -4.14
N MET A 115 -5.80 6.43 -2.97
CA MET A 115 -5.62 5.40 -1.96
C MET A 115 -6.38 5.82 -0.69
N TYR A 116 -7.43 5.12 -0.33
CA TYR A 116 -8.29 5.56 0.77
C TYR A 116 -9.04 4.44 1.49
N ALA A 117 -9.30 4.69 2.75
CA ALA A 117 -10.36 4.08 3.52
C ALA A 117 -11.04 5.19 4.32
N PHE A 118 -12.38 5.27 4.32
CA PHE A 118 -13.10 6.28 5.06
C PHE A 118 -14.42 5.77 5.61
N ILE A 119 -14.92 6.49 6.61
CA ILE A 119 -16.24 6.25 7.20
C ILE A 119 -16.96 7.60 7.24
N ILE A 120 -18.22 7.61 6.79
CA ILE A 120 -19.09 8.79 6.84
C ILE A 120 -20.31 8.42 7.68
N ALA A 121 -20.72 9.31 8.57
CA ALA A 121 -21.94 9.17 9.34
C ALA A 121 -22.69 10.49 9.46
N GLY A 122 -24.01 10.43 9.51
CA GLY A 122 -24.89 11.59 9.54
C GLY A 122 -25.90 11.58 10.68
N GLU A 123 -26.38 12.78 11.06
CA GLU A 123 -27.46 12.95 12.05
C GLU A 123 -28.81 12.38 11.55
N ASP A 124 -28.95 12.21 10.23
CA ASP A 124 -30.09 11.60 9.57
C ASP A 124 -30.09 10.05 9.62
N GLY A 125 -29.03 9.46 10.23
CA GLY A 125 -28.84 8.03 10.36
C GLY A 125 -28.06 7.39 9.19
N ARG A 126 -27.70 8.13 8.14
CA ARG A 126 -26.82 7.60 7.09
C ARG A 126 -25.49 7.16 7.69
N PHE A 127 -25.01 6.01 7.23
CA PHE A 127 -23.69 5.48 7.59
C PHE A 127 -23.11 4.74 6.39
N VAL A 128 -21.83 5.01 6.06
CA VAL A 128 -21.10 4.28 5.02
C VAL A 128 -19.63 4.14 5.40
N ALA A 129 -19.08 2.96 5.17
CA ALA A 129 -17.64 2.70 5.19
C ALA A 129 -17.21 2.25 3.81
N ALA A 130 -16.06 2.76 3.31
CA ALA A 130 -15.56 2.43 1.97
C ALA A 130 -14.05 2.25 1.96
N ARG A 131 -13.54 1.44 1.01
CA ARG A 131 -12.13 1.17 0.79
C ARG A 131 -11.78 1.28 -0.68
N ASP A 132 -10.62 1.83 -1.00
CA ASP A 132 -10.14 2.02 -2.38
C ASP A 132 -10.12 0.72 -3.19
N PRO A 133 -10.22 0.80 -4.54
CA PRO A 133 -10.37 -0.38 -5.40
C PRO A 133 -9.21 -1.37 -5.34
N VAL A 134 -7.99 -0.90 -5.08
CA VAL A 134 -6.79 -1.73 -5.01
C VAL A 134 -6.57 -2.26 -3.58
N GLY A 135 -7.17 -1.59 -2.57
CA GLY A 135 -6.98 -1.89 -1.17
C GLY A 135 -5.62 -1.43 -0.63
N ILE A 136 -5.10 -0.32 -1.18
CA ILE A 136 -3.82 0.28 -0.74
C ILE A 136 -3.91 0.67 0.73
N LYS A 137 -5.04 1.27 1.14
CA LYS A 137 -5.26 1.56 2.55
C LYS A 137 -5.96 0.42 3.26
N PRO A 138 -5.47 0.04 4.44
CA PRO A 138 -6.07 -1.05 5.20
C PRO A 138 -7.42 -0.63 5.80
N LEU A 139 -8.35 -1.54 5.80
CA LEU A 139 -9.59 -1.48 6.55
C LEU A 139 -9.99 -2.90 6.94
N TYR A 140 -10.35 -3.08 8.21
CA TYR A 140 -10.93 -4.31 8.76
C TYR A 140 -12.29 -4.01 9.35
N TRP A 141 -13.14 -5.00 9.40
CA TRP A 141 -14.45 -4.92 10.03
C TRP A 141 -14.79 -6.15 10.85
N ALA A 142 -15.60 -5.98 11.86
CA ALA A 142 -16.13 -7.07 12.68
C ALA A 142 -17.63 -6.86 12.91
N ARG A 143 -18.43 -7.92 12.83
CA ARG A 143 -19.89 -7.86 12.88
C ARG A 143 -20.42 -8.75 13.99
N ARG A 144 -21.15 -8.17 14.94
CA ARG A 144 -21.75 -8.90 16.07
C ARG A 144 -23.00 -8.21 16.59
N ASP A 145 -24.07 -8.96 16.79
CA ASP A 145 -25.30 -8.52 17.48
C ASP A 145 -25.89 -7.18 16.97
N GLY A 146 -25.80 -6.94 15.66
CA GLY A 146 -26.30 -5.73 15.02
C GLY A 146 -25.33 -4.56 15.03
N HIS A 147 -24.15 -4.69 15.63
CA HIS A 147 -23.04 -3.75 15.55
C HIS A 147 -22.07 -4.10 14.43
N VAL A 148 -21.47 -3.08 13.82
CA VAL A 148 -20.39 -3.25 12.86
C VAL A 148 -19.25 -2.31 13.24
N ARG A 149 -18.12 -2.89 13.63
CA ARG A 149 -16.90 -2.15 13.95
C ARG A 149 -15.94 -2.14 12.79
N PHE A 150 -15.28 -1.01 12.60
CA PHE A 150 -14.27 -0.79 11.59
C PHE A 150 -12.98 -0.29 12.22
N ALA A 151 -11.83 -0.73 11.71
CA ALA A 151 -10.53 -0.22 12.12
C ALA A 151 -9.49 -0.36 11.02
N SER A 152 -8.48 0.52 11.02
CA SER A 152 -7.34 0.43 10.12
C SER A 152 -6.45 -0.79 10.39
N GLU A 153 -6.48 -1.34 11.61
CA GLU A 153 -5.61 -2.45 12.05
C GLU A 153 -6.35 -3.43 12.95
N LEU A 154 -5.97 -4.71 12.88
CA LEU A 154 -6.55 -5.77 13.71
C LEU A 154 -6.26 -5.57 15.19
N GLY A 155 -5.07 -5.08 15.52
CA GLY A 155 -4.67 -4.76 16.88
C GLY A 155 -5.51 -3.67 17.56
N ALA A 156 -6.35 -2.93 16.80
CA ALA A 156 -7.27 -1.96 17.35
C ALA A 156 -8.45 -2.61 18.10
N TYR A 157 -8.83 -3.83 17.71
CA TYR A 157 -9.93 -4.56 18.35
C TYR A 157 -9.55 -5.11 19.73
N ASP A 158 -10.50 -5.13 20.66
CA ASP A 158 -10.37 -5.89 21.89
C ASP A 158 -10.43 -7.40 21.59
N GLU A 159 -9.81 -8.24 22.43
CA GLU A 159 -9.66 -9.68 22.22
C GLU A 159 -11.01 -10.39 21.95
N ASP A 160 -12.09 -9.95 22.59
CA ASP A 160 -13.44 -10.51 22.39
C ASP A 160 -14.03 -10.19 21.01
N TRP A 161 -13.53 -9.17 20.27
CA TRP A 161 -13.94 -8.81 18.92
C TRP A 161 -13.06 -9.37 17.82
N GLN A 162 -11.82 -9.75 18.15
CA GLN A 162 -10.86 -10.30 17.20
C GLN A 162 -11.36 -11.53 16.42
N PRO A 163 -12.13 -12.49 17.03
CA PRO A 163 -12.64 -13.63 16.28
C PRO A 163 -13.62 -13.31 15.15
N ASP A 164 -14.26 -12.14 15.19
CA ASP A 164 -15.20 -11.69 14.17
C ASP A 164 -14.57 -10.74 13.15
N ALA A 165 -13.27 -10.40 13.33
CA ALA A 165 -12.58 -9.48 12.44
C ALA A 165 -12.24 -10.13 11.08
N GLU A 166 -12.55 -9.41 10.02
CA GLU A 166 -12.30 -9.78 8.62
C GLU A 166 -11.65 -8.60 7.89
N ALA A 167 -10.88 -8.87 6.83
CA ALA A 167 -10.43 -7.82 5.94
C ALA A 167 -11.65 -7.24 5.19
N PHE A 168 -11.81 -5.92 5.23
CA PHE A 168 -12.84 -5.25 4.42
C PHE A 168 -12.40 -5.29 2.94
N PRO A 169 -13.23 -5.81 2.02
CA PRO A 169 -12.79 -6.05 0.65
C PRO A 169 -12.49 -4.74 -0.11
N PRO A 170 -11.44 -4.71 -0.94
CA PRO A 170 -11.14 -3.58 -1.82
C PRO A 170 -12.29 -3.25 -2.79
N GLY A 171 -12.45 -1.97 -3.12
CA GLY A 171 -13.46 -1.51 -4.07
C GLY A 171 -14.90 -1.67 -3.61
N HIS A 172 -15.12 -1.83 -2.32
CA HIS A 172 -16.45 -1.96 -1.74
C HIS A 172 -16.78 -0.80 -0.80
N TYR A 173 -18.07 -0.55 -0.68
CA TYR A 173 -18.63 0.16 0.45
C TYR A 173 -19.63 -0.73 1.20
N TRP A 174 -19.90 -0.38 2.43
CA TRP A 174 -20.94 -0.99 3.26
C TRP A 174 -21.85 0.10 3.82
N THR A 175 -23.16 -0.13 3.72
CA THR A 175 -24.21 0.65 4.42
C THR A 175 -25.10 -0.29 5.23
N PRO A 176 -25.81 0.19 6.26
CA PRO A 176 -26.77 -0.65 6.97
C PRO A 176 -27.97 -1.08 6.10
N GLU A 177 -28.32 -0.31 5.07
CA GLU A 177 -29.45 -0.58 4.17
C GLU A 177 -29.09 -1.59 3.08
N ASP A 178 -27.95 -1.38 2.39
CA ASP A 178 -27.58 -2.15 1.20
C ASP A 178 -26.65 -3.33 1.52
N GLY A 179 -26.06 -3.32 2.73
CA GLY A 179 -24.96 -4.24 3.07
C GLY A 179 -23.68 -3.93 2.31
N LEU A 180 -22.93 -4.97 1.98
CA LEU A 180 -21.66 -4.84 1.25
C LEU A 180 -21.91 -4.77 -0.26
N VAL A 181 -21.50 -3.67 -0.89
CA VAL A 181 -21.67 -3.40 -2.32
C VAL A 181 -20.34 -3.06 -2.96
N ARG A 182 -20.06 -3.66 -4.12
CA ARG A 182 -18.88 -3.31 -4.93
C ARG A 182 -19.18 -2.09 -5.79
N PHE A 183 -18.33 -1.05 -5.72
CA PHE A 183 -18.45 0.15 -6.55
C PHE A 183 -17.35 0.26 -7.61
N ALA A 184 -16.23 -0.44 -7.44
CA ALA A 184 -15.14 -0.46 -8.40
C ALA A 184 -14.27 -1.72 -8.24
N ASN A 185 -13.52 -2.07 -9.28
CA ASN A 185 -12.49 -3.10 -9.29
C ASN A 185 -11.12 -2.46 -9.44
N ALA A 186 -10.07 -3.06 -8.86
CA ALA A 186 -8.69 -2.69 -9.15
C ALA A 186 -8.38 -2.94 -10.62
N VAL A 187 -8.85 -4.07 -11.11
CA VAL A 187 -8.69 -4.56 -12.47
C VAL A 187 -10.06 -4.82 -13.07
N PRO A 188 -10.37 -4.36 -14.29
CA PRO A 188 -11.57 -4.79 -15.00
C PRO A 188 -11.58 -6.31 -15.19
N HIS A 189 -12.70 -6.95 -14.85
CA HIS A 189 -12.85 -8.39 -15.01
C HIS A 189 -12.99 -8.80 -16.50
N ASP A 190 -13.62 -7.95 -17.28
CA ASP A 190 -13.77 -8.16 -18.71
C ASP A 190 -12.67 -7.41 -19.46
N LYS A 191 -11.91 -8.13 -20.30
CA LYS A 191 -10.90 -7.52 -21.18
C LYS A 191 -11.51 -6.47 -22.12
N GLU A 192 -12.82 -6.54 -22.38
CA GLU A 192 -13.57 -5.58 -23.19
C GLU A 192 -13.64 -4.18 -22.54
N ASP A 193 -13.48 -4.11 -21.21
CA ASP A 193 -13.42 -2.85 -20.46
C ASP A 193 -12.01 -2.22 -20.46
N LEU A 194 -11.00 -2.96 -20.91
CA LEU A 194 -9.65 -2.45 -21.10
C LEU A 194 -9.48 -1.89 -22.52
N GLU A 195 -8.64 -0.88 -22.65
CA GLU A 195 -8.21 -0.43 -23.96
C GLU A 195 -7.51 -1.57 -24.69
N HIS A 196 -7.89 -1.82 -25.94
CA HIS A 196 -7.33 -2.93 -26.72
C HIS A 196 -6.15 -2.47 -27.57
N PHE A 197 -4.97 -3.01 -27.29
CA PHE A 197 -3.78 -2.85 -28.12
C PHE A 197 -3.54 -4.11 -28.93
N GLU A 198 -3.60 -3.98 -30.25
CA GLU A 198 -3.17 -5.06 -31.14
C GLU A 198 -1.63 -5.14 -31.12
N GLY A 199 -1.11 -6.31 -30.76
CA GLY A 199 0.33 -6.52 -30.70
C GLY A 199 0.72 -7.99 -30.62
N PRO A 200 2.03 -8.28 -30.68
CA PRO A 200 2.54 -9.65 -30.67
C PRO A 200 2.44 -10.28 -29.29
N SER A 201 2.16 -11.58 -29.26
CA SER A 201 2.25 -12.39 -28.04
C SER A 201 3.67 -12.92 -27.80
N GLU A 202 4.52 -12.92 -28.83
CA GLU A 202 5.88 -13.45 -28.74
C GLU A 202 6.77 -12.57 -27.85
N PRO A 203 7.37 -13.11 -26.77
CA PRO A 203 8.25 -12.38 -25.87
C PRO A 203 9.40 -11.68 -26.60
N GLY A 204 9.76 -10.46 -26.18
CA GLY A 204 10.86 -9.71 -26.77
C GLY A 204 10.52 -8.99 -28.09
N ALA A 205 9.28 -8.99 -28.52
CA ALA A 205 8.86 -8.29 -29.73
C ALA A 205 9.15 -6.77 -29.68
N ALA A 206 9.37 -6.16 -30.86
CA ALA A 206 9.63 -4.72 -30.95
C ALA A 206 8.44 -3.91 -30.43
N ILE A 207 8.71 -2.92 -29.56
CA ILE A 207 7.70 -2.05 -28.96
C ILE A 207 7.62 -0.77 -29.79
N PRO A 208 6.42 -0.36 -30.25
CA PRO A 208 6.24 0.90 -30.96
C PRO A 208 6.60 2.11 -30.07
N ASP A 209 7.24 3.13 -30.66
CA ASP A 209 7.63 4.34 -29.94
C ASP A 209 6.44 5.05 -29.26
N GLU A 210 5.27 5.03 -29.88
CA GLU A 210 4.03 5.59 -29.31
C GLU A 210 3.60 4.90 -28.01
N ILE A 211 3.84 3.60 -27.89
CA ILE A 211 3.57 2.82 -26.68
C ILE A 211 4.58 3.17 -25.58
N LEU A 212 5.86 3.26 -25.95
CA LEU A 212 6.91 3.69 -25.02
C LEU A 212 6.65 5.09 -24.47
N GLU A 213 6.27 6.02 -25.33
CA GLU A 213 5.90 7.40 -24.95
C GLU A 213 4.68 7.41 -24.03
N ARG A 214 3.64 6.65 -24.35
CA ARG A 214 2.42 6.58 -23.55
C ARG A 214 2.66 6.02 -22.15
N VAL A 215 3.43 4.94 -22.03
CA VAL A 215 3.81 4.36 -20.72
C VAL A 215 4.64 5.35 -19.91
N ARG A 216 5.60 6.02 -20.54
CA ARG A 216 6.41 7.04 -19.90
C ARG A 216 5.58 8.21 -19.41
N GLU A 217 4.71 8.77 -20.25
CA GLU A 217 3.85 9.90 -19.89
C GLU A 217 2.87 9.55 -18.77
N GLN A 218 2.29 8.34 -18.81
CA GLN A 218 1.39 7.88 -17.76
C GLN A 218 2.13 7.78 -16.41
N LEU A 219 3.32 7.17 -16.37
CA LEU A 219 4.08 7.06 -15.12
C LEU A 219 4.52 8.44 -14.60
N ILE A 220 4.93 9.36 -15.49
CA ILE A 220 5.28 10.73 -15.11
C ILE A 220 4.06 11.41 -14.47
N ARG A 221 2.89 11.36 -15.12
CA ARG A 221 1.66 11.98 -14.64
C ARG A 221 1.27 11.44 -13.27
N THR A 222 1.34 10.11 -13.09
CA THR A 222 1.00 9.46 -11.84
C THR A 222 1.96 9.87 -10.71
N VAL A 223 3.26 9.86 -10.96
CA VAL A 223 4.26 10.29 -9.95
C VAL A 223 4.07 11.76 -9.61
N GLU A 224 3.94 12.65 -10.61
CA GLU A 224 3.75 14.09 -10.37
C GLU A 224 2.44 14.37 -9.60
N GLY A 225 1.34 13.63 -9.89
CA GLY A 225 0.09 13.71 -9.14
C GLY A 225 0.22 13.28 -7.69
N GLN A 226 1.04 12.24 -7.42
CA GLN A 226 1.29 11.77 -6.07
C GLN A 226 2.34 12.60 -5.29
N MET A 227 2.90 13.66 -5.89
CA MET A 227 3.72 14.64 -5.16
C MET A 227 2.90 15.67 -4.39
N MET A 228 1.57 15.61 -4.42
CA MET A 228 0.66 16.51 -3.69
C MET A 228 0.88 16.47 -2.17
N GLY A 229 0.65 17.60 -1.51
CA GLY A 229 0.71 17.75 -0.05
C GLY A 229 1.46 19.00 0.38
N ASP A 230 1.28 19.39 1.64
CA ASP A 230 1.91 20.57 2.26
C ASP A 230 3.23 20.24 2.96
N VAL A 231 3.71 18.99 2.81
CA VAL A 231 4.93 18.46 3.42
C VAL A 231 5.87 17.89 2.38
N PRO A 232 7.19 17.87 2.62
CA PRO A 232 8.14 17.27 1.69
C PRO A 232 7.87 15.79 1.45
N VAL A 233 7.97 15.39 0.17
CA VAL A 233 7.86 13.99 -0.29
C VAL A 233 9.25 13.45 -0.60
N GLY A 234 9.61 12.30 -0.06
CA GLY A 234 10.84 11.56 -0.37
C GLY A 234 10.60 10.36 -1.26
N VAL A 235 11.66 9.61 -1.55
CA VAL A 235 11.59 8.36 -2.32
C VAL A 235 12.44 7.28 -1.65
N PHE A 236 11.92 6.08 -1.49
CA PHE A 236 12.71 4.89 -1.17
C PHE A 236 13.48 4.46 -2.41
N LEU A 237 14.80 4.51 -2.35
CA LEU A 237 15.70 4.24 -3.47
C LEU A 237 16.57 3.01 -3.19
N SER A 238 16.20 1.87 -3.76
CA SER A 238 16.96 0.61 -3.64
C SER A 238 18.06 0.45 -4.70
N GLY A 239 18.12 1.34 -5.70
CA GLY A 239 18.96 1.17 -6.88
C GLY A 239 18.43 0.13 -7.89
N GLY A 240 17.27 -0.46 -7.65
CA GLY A 240 16.51 -1.23 -8.64
C GLY A 240 15.80 -0.33 -9.65
N LEU A 241 15.38 -0.89 -10.79
CA LEU A 241 14.73 -0.15 -11.87
C LEU A 241 13.57 0.72 -11.38
N ASP A 242 12.61 0.12 -10.71
CA ASP A 242 11.32 0.74 -10.36
C ASP A 242 11.51 1.96 -9.46
N SER A 243 12.24 1.79 -8.36
CA SER A 243 12.55 2.87 -7.43
C SER A 243 13.39 3.97 -8.07
N SER A 244 14.28 3.62 -9.00
CA SER A 244 15.14 4.57 -9.72
C SER A 244 14.33 5.40 -10.72
N LEU A 245 13.34 4.83 -11.41
CA LEU A 245 12.43 5.56 -12.29
C LEU A 245 11.55 6.54 -11.50
N ILE A 246 10.96 6.11 -10.39
CA ILE A 246 10.22 6.98 -9.49
C ILE A 246 11.10 8.14 -9.01
N ALA A 247 12.33 7.84 -8.57
CA ALA A 247 13.28 8.86 -8.12
C ALA A 247 13.67 9.83 -9.25
N ALA A 248 13.86 9.35 -10.48
CA ALA A 248 14.21 10.18 -11.63
C ALA A 248 13.09 11.17 -12.00
N ILE A 249 11.82 10.73 -11.94
CA ILE A 249 10.68 11.59 -12.20
C ILE A 249 10.52 12.61 -11.06
N ALA A 250 10.53 12.16 -9.81
CA ALA A 250 10.40 13.03 -8.64
C ALA A 250 11.55 14.05 -8.54
N ALA A 251 12.79 13.67 -8.89
CA ALA A 251 13.92 14.59 -8.91
C ALA A 251 13.72 15.74 -9.90
N ARG A 252 13.23 15.45 -11.11
CA ARG A 252 12.89 16.47 -12.11
C ARG A 252 11.73 17.38 -11.67
N TRP A 253 10.76 16.83 -10.93
CA TRP A 253 9.67 17.62 -10.35
C TRP A 253 10.19 18.63 -9.32
N TYR A 254 11.12 18.25 -8.44
CA TYR A 254 11.78 19.14 -7.48
C TYR A 254 12.71 20.14 -8.16
N GLU A 255 13.49 19.71 -9.16
CA GLU A 255 14.38 20.60 -9.93
C GLU A 255 13.66 21.76 -10.59
N LYS A 256 12.46 21.51 -11.19
CA LYS A 256 11.60 22.57 -11.75
C LYS A 256 11.19 23.63 -10.69
N ARG A 257 11.30 23.33 -9.40
CA ARG A 257 10.97 24.21 -8.26
C ARG A 257 12.20 24.79 -7.57
N GLY A 258 13.40 24.46 -8.06
CA GLY A 258 14.67 24.90 -7.47
C GLY A 258 15.00 24.17 -6.16
N GLU A 259 14.41 23.01 -5.95
CA GLU A 259 14.58 22.18 -4.74
C GLU A 259 15.24 20.85 -5.10
N ARG A 260 15.64 20.09 -4.09
CA ARG A 260 16.27 18.77 -4.26
C ARG A 260 15.43 17.69 -3.60
N LEU A 261 15.26 16.60 -4.32
CA LEU A 261 14.60 15.40 -3.80
C LEU A 261 15.43 14.75 -2.68
N LYS A 262 14.78 14.33 -1.61
CA LYS A 262 15.39 13.44 -0.60
C LYS A 262 15.13 11.99 -0.98
N THR A 263 16.20 11.18 -1.01
CA THR A 263 16.12 9.74 -1.27
C THR A 263 16.71 8.95 -0.11
N PHE A 264 16.13 7.78 0.16
CA PHE A 264 16.45 6.96 1.32
C PHE A 264 16.72 5.53 0.91
N ALA A 265 17.78 4.94 1.46
CA ALA A 265 18.15 3.55 1.24
C ALA A 265 18.51 2.86 2.55
N VAL A 266 18.39 1.53 2.58
CA VAL A 266 18.78 0.68 3.72
C VAL A 266 19.54 -0.53 3.22
N GLY A 267 20.52 -0.98 3.97
CA GLY A 267 21.28 -2.20 3.64
C GLY A 267 22.39 -2.49 4.63
N LEU A 268 23.10 -3.59 4.41
CA LEU A 268 24.34 -3.88 5.10
C LEU A 268 25.47 -2.98 4.53
N GLU A 269 26.54 -2.76 5.29
CA GLU A 269 27.63 -1.83 4.98
C GLU A 269 28.20 -1.97 3.55
N ASP A 270 28.33 -3.22 3.06
CA ASP A 270 28.86 -3.50 1.72
C ASP A 270 27.80 -3.93 0.69
N SER A 271 26.51 -3.71 0.98
CA SER A 271 25.40 -4.11 0.13
C SER A 271 25.56 -3.59 -1.31
N PRO A 272 25.38 -4.45 -2.33
CA PRO A 272 25.31 -4.03 -3.72
C PRO A 272 24.19 -3.03 -3.98
N ASP A 273 23.09 -3.13 -3.25
CA ASP A 273 21.92 -2.26 -3.40
C ASP A 273 22.23 -0.84 -2.88
N LEU A 274 22.91 -0.69 -1.74
CA LEU A 274 23.35 0.64 -1.28
C LEU A 274 24.31 1.29 -2.29
N LYS A 275 25.25 0.52 -2.87
CA LYS A 275 26.17 1.02 -3.90
C LYS A 275 25.41 1.50 -5.14
N ALA A 276 24.41 0.74 -5.58
CA ALA A 276 23.56 1.11 -6.72
C ALA A 276 22.69 2.34 -6.40
N ALA A 277 22.05 2.36 -5.23
CA ALA A 277 21.24 3.50 -4.78
C ALA A 277 22.06 4.79 -4.72
N ARG A 278 23.26 4.75 -4.16
CA ARG A 278 24.17 5.89 -4.09
C ARG A 278 24.55 6.41 -5.48
N ALA A 279 24.86 5.52 -6.40
CA ALA A 279 25.25 5.92 -7.75
C ALA A 279 24.07 6.52 -8.54
N VAL A 280 22.86 5.99 -8.39
CA VAL A 280 21.63 6.60 -8.95
C VAL A 280 21.38 7.96 -8.31
N ALA A 281 21.49 8.08 -7.00
CA ALA A 281 21.28 9.33 -6.27
C ALA A 281 22.29 10.43 -6.70
N GLU A 282 23.56 10.06 -6.90
CA GLU A 282 24.59 10.96 -7.41
C GLU A 282 24.27 11.45 -8.83
N HIS A 283 23.84 10.53 -9.72
CA HIS A 283 23.43 10.89 -11.08
C HIS A 283 22.24 11.87 -11.08
N LEU A 284 21.23 11.61 -10.23
CA LEU A 284 20.01 12.43 -10.12
C LEU A 284 20.22 13.72 -9.30
N GLY A 285 21.34 13.88 -8.62
CA GLY A 285 21.64 15.04 -7.79
C GLY A 285 20.76 15.16 -6.55
N THR A 286 20.25 14.05 -6.01
CA THR A 286 19.37 14.04 -4.83
C THR A 286 20.12 14.26 -3.52
N GLU A 287 19.39 14.59 -2.45
CA GLU A 287 19.88 14.51 -1.07
C GLU A 287 19.70 13.07 -0.60
N HIS A 288 20.75 12.27 -0.69
CA HIS A 288 20.67 10.85 -0.40
C HIS A 288 21.05 10.52 1.05
N TYR A 289 20.24 9.70 1.70
CA TYR A 289 20.43 9.25 3.08
C TYR A 289 20.41 7.72 3.12
N GLU A 290 21.35 7.14 3.88
CA GLU A 290 21.51 5.70 4.01
C GLU A 290 21.39 5.27 5.47
N SER A 291 20.65 4.20 5.72
CA SER A 291 20.61 3.49 6.99
C SER A 291 21.33 2.17 6.86
N ILE A 292 22.39 1.99 7.64
CA ILE A 292 23.13 0.73 7.69
C ILE A 292 22.66 -0.06 8.89
N TYR A 293 22.32 -1.33 8.70
CA TYR A 293 21.88 -2.21 9.78
C TYR A 293 22.67 -3.52 9.78
N THR A 294 22.60 -4.24 10.89
CA THR A 294 23.26 -5.52 11.09
C THR A 294 22.24 -6.66 11.21
N ALA A 295 22.70 -7.92 11.14
CA ALA A 295 21.85 -9.07 11.44
C ALA A 295 21.29 -9.05 12.87
N GLU A 296 22.03 -8.48 13.84
CA GLU A 296 21.57 -8.28 15.20
C GLU A 296 20.43 -7.26 15.28
N ASP A 297 20.51 -6.17 14.52
CA ASP A 297 19.44 -5.19 14.41
C ASP A 297 18.17 -5.82 13.81
N ALA A 298 18.32 -6.65 12.77
CA ALA A 298 17.22 -7.39 12.16
C ALA A 298 16.51 -8.30 13.17
N LEU A 299 17.28 -9.09 13.93
CA LEU A 299 16.73 -9.96 14.98
C LEU A 299 16.05 -9.17 16.11
N ARG A 300 16.60 -8.02 16.47
CA ARG A 300 16.08 -7.16 17.55
C ARG A 300 14.70 -6.59 17.19
N VAL A 301 14.49 -6.17 15.94
CA VAL A 301 13.22 -5.58 15.51
C VAL A 301 12.18 -6.61 15.08
N LEU A 302 12.57 -7.86 14.81
CA LEU A 302 11.69 -8.89 14.29
C LEU A 302 10.36 -9.08 15.04
N PRO A 303 10.33 -9.20 16.39
CA PRO A 303 9.05 -9.36 17.09
C PRO A 303 8.09 -8.18 16.86
N GLU A 304 8.63 -6.97 16.84
CA GLU A 304 7.84 -5.76 16.56
C GLU A 304 7.37 -5.72 15.10
N VAL A 305 8.22 -6.15 14.15
CA VAL A 305 7.84 -6.24 12.73
C VAL A 305 6.66 -7.18 12.53
N VAL A 306 6.69 -8.39 13.07
CA VAL A 306 5.58 -9.36 12.97
C VAL A 306 4.30 -8.77 13.58
N ARG A 307 4.42 -8.11 14.74
CA ARG A 307 3.30 -7.42 15.40
C ARG A 307 2.71 -6.31 14.52
N VAL A 308 3.56 -5.48 13.93
CA VAL A 308 3.16 -4.32 13.14
C VAL A 308 2.51 -4.74 11.81
N ILE A 309 3.10 -5.70 11.10
CA ILE A 309 2.54 -6.15 9.81
C ILE A 309 1.29 -7.01 10.00
N GLU A 310 1.02 -7.48 11.22
CA GLU A 310 -0.12 -8.36 11.53
C GLU A 310 -0.17 -9.58 10.60
N ASN A 311 1.01 -10.17 10.32
CA ASN A 311 1.17 -11.29 9.39
C ASN A 311 2.40 -12.12 9.78
N PHE A 312 2.41 -13.40 9.39
CA PHE A 312 3.48 -14.36 9.70
C PHE A 312 4.03 -15.09 8.46
N ASP A 313 3.65 -14.67 7.25
CA ASP A 313 4.23 -15.23 6.02
C ASP A 313 5.74 -14.97 5.96
N PRO A 314 6.59 -16.00 5.77
CA PRO A 314 8.04 -15.83 5.82
C PRO A 314 8.59 -14.81 4.82
N SER A 315 8.11 -14.84 3.59
CA SER A 315 8.57 -13.91 2.54
C SER A 315 8.19 -12.47 2.88
N LEU A 316 6.99 -12.28 3.44
CA LEU A 316 6.52 -10.96 3.85
C LEU A 316 7.33 -10.44 5.06
N VAL A 317 7.55 -11.27 6.08
CA VAL A 317 8.31 -10.90 7.29
C VAL A 317 9.75 -10.55 6.94
N ARG A 318 10.43 -11.40 6.14
CA ARG A 318 11.82 -11.18 5.72
C ARG A 318 11.99 -9.82 5.01
N SER A 319 11.07 -9.48 4.11
CA SER A 319 11.11 -8.19 3.40
C SER A 319 10.63 -7.01 4.26
N ALA A 320 9.79 -7.24 5.27
CA ALA A 320 9.31 -6.21 6.18
C ALA A 320 10.41 -5.69 7.12
N VAL A 321 11.34 -6.55 7.56
CA VAL A 321 12.41 -6.17 8.51
C VAL A 321 13.26 -5.00 8.00
N PRO A 322 13.92 -5.06 6.82
CA PRO A 322 14.67 -3.92 6.31
C PRO A 322 13.78 -2.70 6.02
N ASN A 323 12.54 -2.91 5.55
CA ASN A 323 11.61 -1.82 5.30
C ASN A 323 11.19 -1.10 6.59
N TYR A 324 11.01 -1.81 7.70
CA TYR A 324 10.72 -1.24 9.00
C TYR A 324 11.86 -0.33 9.49
N ILE A 325 13.11 -0.81 9.38
CA ILE A 325 14.31 -0.04 9.75
C ILE A 325 14.44 1.21 8.85
N LEU A 326 14.19 1.05 7.53
CA LEU A 326 14.20 2.17 6.59
C LEU A 326 13.13 3.20 6.94
N ALA A 327 11.92 2.77 7.28
CA ALA A 327 10.81 3.64 7.63
C ALA A 327 11.08 4.42 8.92
N GLU A 328 11.62 3.77 9.97
CA GLU A 328 12.04 4.43 11.22
C GLU A 328 13.06 5.54 10.97
N PHE A 329 14.04 5.26 10.12
CA PHE A 329 15.06 6.23 9.74
C PHE A 329 14.48 7.39 8.92
N THR A 330 13.66 7.07 7.91
CA THR A 330 13.11 8.05 6.95
C THR A 330 12.11 9.01 7.61
N ALA A 331 11.32 8.54 8.58
CA ALA A 331 10.34 9.35 9.30
C ALA A 331 10.95 10.54 10.05
N GLN A 332 12.28 10.54 10.27
CA GLN A 332 13.00 11.68 10.87
C GLN A 332 13.17 12.85 9.89
N TYR A 333 12.95 12.64 8.59
CA TYR A 333 13.22 13.63 7.55
C TYR A 333 11.98 14.06 6.76
N VAL A 334 11.06 13.12 6.51
CA VAL A 334 9.84 13.35 5.71
C VAL A 334 8.65 12.59 6.30
N LYS A 335 7.43 13.02 5.94
CA LYS A 335 6.18 12.33 6.30
C LYS A 335 5.61 11.48 5.19
N VAL A 336 6.11 11.64 3.97
CA VAL A 336 5.61 10.95 2.77
C VAL A 336 6.79 10.42 1.97
N VAL A 337 6.67 9.19 1.46
CA VAL A 337 7.62 8.59 0.52
C VAL A 337 6.88 7.91 -0.64
N LEU A 338 7.46 8.01 -1.83
CA LEU A 338 7.06 7.20 -2.97
C LEU A 338 7.87 5.90 -2.98
N THR A 339 7.24 4.81 -3.41
CA THR A 339 7.86 3.48 -3.54
C THR A 339 7.65 2.91 -4.93
N GLY A 340 8.47 1.92 -5.33
CA GLY A 340 8.36 1.22 -6.61
C GLY A 340 7.44 0.00 -6.59
N GLU A 341 6.63 -0.20 -5.53
CA GLU A 341 5.71 -1.34 -5.42
C GLU A 341 4.67 -1.34 -6.56
N GLY A 342 4.34 -2.51 -7.07
CA GLY A 342 3.34 -2.71 -8.13
C GLY A 342 3.92 -2.82 -9.54
N ALA A 343 5.18 -2.44 -9.77
CA ALA A 343 5.78 -2.51 -11.09
C ALA A 343 5.95 -3.95 -11.62
N ASP A 344 6.30 -4.88 -10.76
CA ASP A 344 6.47 -6.29 -11.12
C ASP A 344 5.14 -6.94 -11.51
N GLU A 345 4.09 -6.59 -10.80
CA GLU A 345 2.74 -7.12 -11.00
C GLU A 345 2.12 -6.62 -12.30
N ILE A 346 2.39 -5.38 -12.69
CA ILE A 346 1.80 -4.75 -13.88
C ILE A 346 2.59 -5.08 -15.15
N PHE A 347 3.93 -5.07 -15.05
CA PHE A 347 4.83 -5.21 -16.19
C PHE A 347 5.54 -6.56 -16.24
N ALA A 348 4.94 -7.60 -15.64
CA ALA A 348 5.45 -8.97 -15.67
C ALA A 348 6.93 -9.08 -15.26
N GLY A 349 7.29 -8.48 -14.12
CA GLY A 349 8.67 -8.41 -13.64
C GLY A 349 9.14 -9.62 -12.84
N TYR A 350 8.31 -10.64 -12.62
CA TYR A 350 8.67 -11.88 -11.94
C TYR A 350 9.10 -12.94 -12.95
N GLU A 351 10.20 -13.63 -12.69
CA GLU A 351 10.79 -14.64 -13.60
C GLU A 351 9.80 -15.77 -13.93
N TYR A 352 9.00 -16.25 -12.97
CA TYR A 352 8.04 -17.31 -13.20
C TYR A 352 6.92 -16.94 -14.20
N LEU A 353 6.68 -15.64 -14.44
CA LEU A 353 5.69 -15.18 -15.41
C LEU A 353 6.09 -15.47 -16.87
N GLU A 354 7.36 -15.75 -17.13
CA GLU A 354 7.86 -16.18 -18.44
C GLU A 354 7.47 -17.63 -18.76
N GLU A 355 6.99 -18.42 -17.78
CA GLU A 355 6.59 -19.81 -17.96
C GLU A 355 5.16 -19.96 -18.53
N PHE A 356 4.36 -18.89 -18.58
CA PHE A 356 3.01 -18.95 -19.15
C PHE A 356 3.04 -19.04 -20.66
N GLU A 357 2.29 -20.03 -21.22
CA GLU A 357 2.30 -20.35 -22.65
C GLU A 357 1.37 -19.44 -23.46
N THR A 358 0.32 -18.88 -22.81
CA THR A 358 -0.68 -18.04 -23.46
C THR A 358 -0.79 -16.67 -22.83
N GLU A 359 -1.18 -15.69 -23.64
CA GLU A 359 -1.45 -14.32 -23.17
C GLU A 359 -2.60 -14.27 -22.16
N GLU A 360 -3.56 -15.18 -22.30
CA GLU A 360 -4.72 -15.26 -21.43
C GLU A 360 -4.34 -15.75 -20.03
N GLU A 361 -3.53 -16.82 -19.93
CA GLU A 361 -3.00 -17.32 -18.67
C GLU A 361 -2.14 -16.28 -17.96
N LEU A 362 -1.26 -15.58 -18.70
CA LEU A 362 -0.45 -14.50 -18.14
C LEU A 362 -1.34 -13.38 -17.60
N HIS A 363 -2.37 -12.97 -18.35
CA HIS A 363 -3.29 -11.92 -17.93
C HIS A 363 -4.05 -12.32 -16.66
N GLU A 364 -4.60 -13.53 -16.59
CA GLU A 364 -5.29 -14.05 -15.41
C GLU A 364 -4.38 -14.07 -14.18
N GLU A 365 -3.12 -14.45 -14.37
CA GLU A 365 -2.14 -14.43 -13.27
C GLU A 365 -1.81 -12.99 -12.82
N LEU A 366 -1.61 -12.04 -13.74
CA LEU A 366 -1.39 -10.63 -13.40
C LEU A 366 -2.58 -10.04 -12.64
N VAL A 367 -3.80 -10.34 -13.06
CA VAL A 367 -5.03 -9.96 -12.33
C VAL A 367 -5.02 -10.55 -10.92
N ARG A 368 -4.77 -11.86 -10.79
CA ARG A 368 -4.76 -12.55 -9.51
C ARG A 368 -3.75 -11.97 -8.53
N ILE A 369 -2.54 -11.66 -8.98
CA ILE A 369 -1.50 -11.09 -8.10
C ILE A 369 -1.82 -9.66 -7.71
N ILE A 370 -2.37 -8.81 -8.61
CA ILE A 370 -2.77 -7.44 -8.29
C ILE A 370 -3.90 -7.45 -7.27
N GLU A 371 -4.93 -8.27 -7.47
CA GLU A 371 -6.05 -8.39 -6.52
C GLU A 371 -5.61 -8.92 -5.14
N GLY A 372 -4.56 -9.75 -5.09
CA GLY A 372 -4.00 -10.28 -3.85
C GLY A 372 -3.11 -9.32 -3.06
N LEU A 373 -2.65 -8.22 -3.67
CA LEU A 373 -1.65 -7.32 -3.07
C LEU A 373 -2.08 -6.70 -1.74
N HIS A 374 -3.37 -6.45 -1.57
CA HIS A 374 -3.90 -5.73 -0.40
C HIS A 374 -3.61 -6.41 0.95
N ASN A 375 -3.49 -7.75 0.97
CA ASN A 375 -3.16 -8.55 2.17
C ASN A 375 -1.71 -9.07 2.16
N LEU A 376 -0.88 -8.60 1.25
CA LEU A 376 0.52 -8.98 1.06
C LEU A 376 1.42 -7.73 1.02
N ASN A 377 1.98 -7.41 -0.14
CA ASN A 377 2.95 -6.31 -0.28
C ASN A 377 2.39 -4.95 0.15
N LEU A 378 1.13 -4.64 -0.14
CA LEU A 378 0.51 -3.38 0.28
C LEU A 378 0.28 -3.33 1.80
N GLN A 379 -0.14 -4.46 2.42
CA GLN A 379 -0.22 -4.55 3.88
C GLN A 379 1.16 -4.30 4.50
N ARG A 380 2.20 -4.99 4.04
CA ARG A 380 3.57 -4.76 4.50
C ARG A 380 3.98 -3.31 4.36
N GLY A 381 3.86 -2.73 3.15
CA GLY A 381 4.27 -1.36 2.84
C GLY A 381 3.58 -0.33 3.74
N ASP A 382 2.26 -0.39 3.88
CA ASP A 382 1.50 0.50 4.77
C ASP A 382 1.89 0.31 6.24
N ARG A 383 1.95 -0.93 6.72
CA ARG A 383 2.16 -1.22 8.14
C ARG A 383 3.53 -0.78 8.64
N VAL A 384 4.61 -1.14 7.93
CA VAL A 384 5.97 -0.81 8.37
C VAL A 384 6.23 0.70 8.32
N THR A 385 5.65 1.41 7.37
CA THR A 385 5.79 2.87 7.30
C THR A 385 4.95 3.57 8.34
N MET A 386 3.69 3.14 8.50
CA MET A 386 2.78 3.75 9.47
C MET A 386 3.14 3.47 10.92
N ALA A 387 3.90 2.42 11.22
CA ALA A 387 4.50 2.22 12.54
C ALA A 387 5.31 3.43 13.03
N HIS A 388 5.79 4.24 12.10
CA HIS A 388 6.62 5.42 12.36
C HIS A 388 5.96 6.74 11.91
N GLY A 389 4.66 6.74 11.57
CA GLY A 389 3.97 7.94 11.08
C GLY A 389 4.51 8.43 9.75
N LEU A 390 4.82 7.51 8.84
CA LEU A 390 5.31 7.76 7.48
C LEU A 390 4.28 7.23 6.47
N GLU A 391 3.89 8.04 5.48
CA GLU A 391 2.99 7.64 4.41
C GLU A 391 3.76 7.07 3.23
N ALA A 392 3.47 5.81 2.84
CA ALA A 392 3.92 5.26 1.57
C ALA A 392 2.86 5.46 0.49
N ARG A 393 3.31 5.95 -0.67
CA ARG A 393 2.54 6.07 -1.92
C ARG A 393 3.10 5.15 -2.97
N VAL A 394 2.23 4.61 -3.82
CA VAL A 394 2.55 3.51 -4.76
C VAL A 394 2.14 3.88 -6.20
N PRO A 395 2.92 4.74 -6.90
CA PRO A 395 2.52 5.27 -8.20
C PRO A 395 2.18 4.22 -9.24
N PHE A 396 2.86 3.08 -9.27
CA PHE A 396 2.54 2.01 -10.20
C PHE A 396 1.14 1.42 -9.99
N LEU A 397 0.60 1.49 -8.79
CA LEU A 397 -0.73 0.96 -8.46
C LEU A 397 -1.85 2.01 -8.60
N GLU A 398 -1.61 3.13 -9.25
CA GLU A 398 -2.68 4.02 -9.71
C GLU A 398 -3.52 3.29 -10.76
N ARG A 399 -4.85 3.47 -10.71
CA ARG A 399 -5.80 2.69 -11.52
C ARG A 399 -5.54 2.81 -13.03
N GLU A 400 -5.26 4.01 -13.53
CA GLU A 400 -4.92 4.20 -14.95
C GLU A 400 -3.61 3.51 -15.34
N MET A 401 -2.64 3.41 -14.43
CA MET A 401 -1.40 2.69 -14.67
C MET A 401 -1.61 1.18 -14.72
N ILE A 402 -2.45 0.65 -13.83
CA ILE A 402 -2.87 -0.76 -13.83
C ILE A 402 -3.59 -1.07 -15.15
N HIS A 403 -4.59 -0.27 -15.52
CA HIS A 403 -5.35 -0.48 -16.75
C HIS A 403 -4.46 -0.45 -17.98
N LEU A 404 -3.58 0.55 -18.10
CA LEU A 404 -2.63 0.63 -19.22
C LEU A 404 -1.74 -0.61 -19.28
N GLY A 405 -1.09 -0.97 -18.16
CA GLY A 405 -0.15 -2.10 -18.14
C GLY A 405 -0.82 -3.43 -18.48
N LEU A 406 -2.05 -3.66 -18.02
CA LEU A 406 -2.82 -4.88 -18.32
C LEU A 406 -3.37 -4.90 -19.76
N SER A 407 -3.62 -3.73 -20.36
CA SER A 407 -4.05 -3.62 -21.75
C SER A 407 -2.96 -3.99 -22.76
N LEU A 408 -1.69 -3.92 -22.36
CA LEU A 408 -0.57 -4.15 -23.26
C LEU A 408 -0.37 -5.64 -23.56
N PRO A 409 -0.08 -6.02 -24.82
CA PRO A 409 0.23 -7.39 -25.23
C PRO A 409 1.40 -8.03 -24.45
N ALA A 410 1.34 -9.33 -24.24
CA ALA A 410 2.37 -10.09 -23.53
C ALA A 410 3.76 -9.93 -24.16
N GLY A 411 3.85 -9.90 -25.49
CA GLY A 411 5.11 -9.78 -26.21
C GLY A 411 5.88 -8.47 -25.98
N TRP A 412 5.21 -7.42 -25.49
CA TRP A 412 5.87 -6.18 -25.08
C TRP A 412 6.27 -6.17 -23.62
N LYS A 413 5.57 -6.91 -22.75
CA LYS A 413 5.84 -7.01 -21.30
C LYS A 413 6.96 -8.02 -21.00
N LEU A 414 6.87 -9.21 -21.58
CA LEU A 414 7.85 -10.27 -21.38
C LEU A 414 9.18 -9.95 -22.08
N ALA A 415 10.27 -10.24 -21.39
CA ALA A 415 11.60 -9.81 -21.81
C ALA A 415 12.06 -10.50 -23.10
N GLY A 416 11.86 -11.80 -23.22
CA GLY A 416 12.44 -12.60 -24.28
C GLY A 416 13.88 -13.04 -23.98
N GLU A 417 14.47 -13.81 -24.90
CA GLU A 417 15.77 -14.42 -24.73
C GLU A 417 16.88 -13.37 -24.54
N ASP A 418 17.72 -13.54 -23.52
CA ASP A 418 18.85 -12.68 -23.18
C ASP A 418 18.54 -11.20 -22.82
N GLN A 419 17.29 -10.84 -22.56
CA GLN A 419 16.90 -9.50 -22.13
C GLN A 419 16.49 -9.48 -20.66
N PRO A 420 16.69 -8.38 -19.93
CA PRO A 420 16.22 -8.26 -18.55
C PRO A 420 14.70 -8.03 -18.51
N GLU A 421 14.10 -8.41 -17.40
CA GLU A 421 12.68 -8.16 -17.09
C GLU A 421 12.28 -6.68 -17.20
N LYS A 422 10.99 -6.42 -17.38
CA LYS A 422 10.42 -5.06 -17.53
C LYS A 422 11.06 -4.23 -18.66
N ARG A 423 11.40 -4.90 -19.76
CA ARG A 423 12.01 -4.28 -20.93
C ARG A 423 11.25 -3.04 -21.42
N LEU A 424 9.93 -3.09 -21.36
CA LEU A 424 9.05 -1.98 -21.72
C LEU A 424 9.39 -0.70 -20.92
N LEU A 425 9.50 -0.80 -19.60
CA LEU A 425 9.86 0.33 -18.74
C LEU A 425 11.28 0.83 -19.05
N ARG A 426 12.22 -0.08 -19.25
CA ARG A 426 13.61 0.27 -19.57
C ARG A 426 13.69 1.06 -20.88
N GLN A 427 13.02 0.62 -21.93
CA GLN A 427 12.96 1.32 -23.22
C GLN A 427 12.17 2.64 -23.13
N ALA A 428 11.06 2.66 -22.42
CA ALA A 428 10.25 3.87 -22.23
C ALA A 428 11.05 5.00 -21.56
N PHE A 429 12.01 4.67 -20.72
CA PHE A 429 12.85 5.63 -19.99
C PHE A 429 14.30 5.66 -20.44
N ASP A 430 14.56 5.28 -21.71
CA ASP A 430 15.90 5.41 -22.27
C ASP A 430 16.42 6.86 -22.16
N GLY A 431 17.67 7.00 -21.74
CA GLY A 431 18.32 8.31 -21.52
C GLY A 431 17.89 9.04 -20.21
N TRP A 432 17.04 8.46 -19.35
CA TRP A 432 16.69 9.04 -18.05
C TRP A 432 17.66 8.64 -16.94
N LEU A 433 18.23 7.45 -17.05
CA LEU A 433 19.24 6.88 -16.18
C LEU A 433 20.44 6.40 -17.03
N PRO A 434 21.65 6.31 -16.47
CA PRO A 434 22.76 5.65 -17.13
C PRO A 434 22.43 4.21 -17.52
N GLU A 435 22.93 3.76 -18.67
CA GLU A 435 22.66 2.40 -19.18
C GLU A 435 22.98 1.30 -18.17
N ASP A 436 24.08 1.41 -17.43
CA ASP A 436 24.48 0.43 -16.41
C ASP A 436 23.44 0.25 -15.30
N PHE A 437 22.61 1.26 -15.01
CA PHE A 437 21.51 1.18 -14.04
C PHE A 437 20.20 0.81 -14.70
N LEU A 438 19.91 1.42 -15.85
CA LEU A 438 18.67 1.17 -16.59
C LEU A 438 18.57 -0.30 -17.05
N TRP A 439 19.68 -0.93 -17.42
CA TRP A 439 19.76 -2.30 -17.92
C TRP A 439 20.36 -3.30 -16.92
N ARG A 440 20.52 -2.90 -15.65
CA ARG A 440 20.95 -3.80 -14.58
C ARG A 440 19.97 -4.95 -14.42
N LYS A 441 20.48 -6.19 -14.31
CA LYS A 441 19.65 -7.34 -13.95
C LYS A 441 19.09 -7.18 -12.55
N LYS A 442 17.85 -7.63 -12.35
CA LYS A 442 17.16 -7.60 -11.06
C LYS A 442 17.93 -8.44 -10.05
N ALA A 443 18.17 -7.86 -8.86
CA ALA A 443 18.44 -8.59 -7.64
C ALA A 443 17.21 -8.43 -6.74
N GLN A 444 16.71 -9.49 -6.14
CA GLN A 444 15.58 -9.36 -5.22
C GLN A 444 16.01 -8.50 -4.03
N PHE A 445 15.11 -7.60 -3.60
CA PHE A 445 15.36 -6.74 -2.44
C PHE A 445 15.62 -7.62 -1.20
N GLY A 446 16.81 -7.51 -0.65
CA GLY A 446 17.23 -8.30 0.51
C GLY A 446 18.02 -9.58 0.22
N ASP A 447 17.97 -10.18 -0.98
CA ASP A 447 18.72 -11.41 -1.30
C ASP A 447 20.25 -11.21 -1.23
N GLY A 448 20.72 -9.99 -1.40
CA GLY A 448 22.14 -9.61 -1.23
C GLY A 448 22.53 -9.33 0.22
N SER A 449 21.59 -9.37 1.18
CA SER A 449 21.87 -9.13 2.57
C SER A 449 22.00 -10.46 3.32
N GLY A 450 23.19 -10.84 3.72
CA GLY A 450 23.40 -11.98 4.62
C GLY A 450 22.60 -11.91 5.93
N ALA A 451 22.00 -10.76 6.25
CA ALA A 451 21.12 -10.56 7.39
C ALA A 451 19.82 -11.38 7.29
N ILE A 452 19.22 -11.49 6.09
CA ILE A 452 18.00 -12.30 5.88
C ILE A 452 18.29 -13.78 6.07
N THR A 453 19.42 -14.27 5.55
CA THR A 453 19.85 -15.65 5.74
C THR A 453 20.05 -15.97 7.23
N VAL A 454 20.71 -15.07 7.97
CA VAL A 454 20.91 -15.24 9.43
C VAL A 454 19.56 -15.23 10.16
N LEU A 455 18.64 -14.37 9.77
CA LEU A 455 17.30 -14.29 10.34
C LEU A 455 16.55 -15.61 10.15
N GLN A 456 16.51 -16.12 8.91
CA GLN A 456 15.90 -17.39 8.56
C GLN A 456 16.48 -18.55 9.37
N GLU A 457 17.81 -18.71 9.34
CA GLU A 457 18.50 -19.76 10.09
C GLU A 457 18.16 -19.72 11.59
N LYS A 458 18.16 -18.54 12.20
CA LYS A 458 17.84 -18.37 13.62
C LYS A 458 16.39 -18.71 13.93
N MET A 459 15.45 -18.38 13.08
CA MET A 459 14.04 -18.72 13.26
C MET A 459 13.80 -20.21 13.07
N GLU A 460 14.41 -20.84 12.07
CA GLU A 460 14.35 -22.30 11.88
C GLU A 460 14.98 -23.06 13.05
N GLU A 461 16.12 -22.59 13.59
CA GLU A 461 16.77 -23.20 14.77
C GLU A 461 15.92 -23.07 16.05
N SER A 462 15.05 -22.08 16.15
CA SER A 462 14.21 -21.81 17.32
C SER A 462 13.03 -22.78 17.48
N VAL A 463 12.72 -23.57 16.44
CA VAL A 463 11.61 -24.53 16.40
C VAL A 463 12.16 -25.90 16.06
N THR A 464 11.91 -26.87 16.92
CA THR A 464 12.28 -28.29 16.67
C THR A 464 11.33 -28.92 15.67
N GLU A 465 11.75 -30.05 15.06
CA GLU A 465 10.89 -30.79 14.13
C GLU A 465 9.62 -31.32 14.82
N GLU A 466 9.73 -31.74 16.09
CA GLU A 466 8.59 -32.21 16.87
C GLU A 466 7.58 -31.07 17.13
N GLU A 467 8.04 -29.88 17.47
CA GLU A 467 7.18 -28.71 17.65
C GLU A 467 6.52 -28.32 16.33
N PHE A 468 7.26 -28.33 15.22
CA PHE A 468 6.72 -28.05 13.90
C PHE A 468 5.59 -29.00 13.54
N GLU A 469 5.78 -30.32 13.66
CA GLU A 469 4.74 -31.30 13.33
C GLU A 469 3.51 -31.20 14.27
N ASN A 470 3.68 -30.74 15.50
CA ASN A 470 2.58 -30.53 16.43
C ASN A 470 1.79 -29.24 16.15
N GLU A 471 2.47 -28.14 15.77
CA GLU A 471 1.86 -26.80 15.66
C GLU A 471 1.42 -26.44 14.25
N ARG A 472 1.97 -27.07 13.21
CA ARG A 472 1.69 -26.70 11.81
C ARG A 472 0.20 -26.71 11.42
N TYR A 473 -0.64 -27.44 12.14
CA TYR A 473 -2.07 -27.56 11.88
C TYR A 473 -2.93 -26.63 12.75
N GLU A 474 -2.34 -25.71 13.50
CA GLU A 474 -3.08 -24.74 14.31
C GLU A 474 -3.81 -23.70 13.46
N VAL A 475 -3.43 -23.53 12.20
CA VAL A 475 -4.05 -22.63 11.23
C VAL A 475 -4.37 -23.34 9.92
N ALA A 476 -5.29 -22.77 9.13
CA ALA A 476 -5.65 -23.25 7.81
C ALA A 476 -5.36 -22.14 6.76
N PRO A 477 -4.61 -22.46 5.68
CA PRO A 477 -3.87 -23.70 5.42
C PRO A 477 -2.71 -23.91 6.41
N PRO A 478 -2.22 -25.14 6.58
CA PRO A 478 -1.15 -25.45 7.53
C PRO A 478 0.12 -24.64 7.34
N LEU A 479 0.85 -24.39 8.42
CA LEU A 479 2.18 -23.76 8.39
C LEU A 479 3.17 -24.66 7.60
N ARG A 480 4.01 -24.04 6.78
CA ARG A 480 4.81 -24.73 5.75
C ARG A 480 6.25 -25.03 6.21
N THR A 481 6.79 -24.16 7.06
CA THR A 481 8.18 -24.21 7.50
C THR A 481 8.29 -23.97 9.01
N ARG A 482 9.43 -24.36 9.63
CA ARG A 482 9.73 -24.06 11.03
C ARG A 482 9.86 -22.55 11.26
N GLU A 483 10.40 -21.82 10.29
CA GLU A 483 10.45 -20.36 10.30
C GLU A 483 9.04 -19.76 10.40
N GLU A 484 8.09 -20.26 9.60
CA GLU A 484 6.70 -19.79 9.65
C GLU A 484 6.03 -20.05 10.99
N VAL A 485 6.33 -21.19 11.63
CA VAL A 485 5.89 -21.47 13.01
C VAL A 485 6.47 -20.47 14.01
N ALA A 486 7.75 -20.11 13.88
CA ALA A 486 8.36 -19.13 14.76
C ALA A 486 7.69 -17.76 14.66
N TYR A 487 7.37 -17.31 13.43
CA TYR A 487 6.63 -16.05 13.21
C TYR A 487 5.18 -16.15 13.67
N TYR A 488 4.53 -17.28 13.44
CA TYR A 488 3.17 -17.52 13.91
C TYR A 488 3.05 -17.47 15.45
N ARG A 489 4.04 -17.98 16.19
CA ARG A 489 4.08 -17.87 17.66
C ARG A 489 4.06 -16.40 18.10
N ILE A 490 4.85 -15.51 17.45
CA ILE A 490 4.88 -14.08 17.74
C ILE A 490 3.53 -13.44 17.40
N PHE A 491 2.96 -13.77 16.24
CA PHE A 491 1.65 -13.29 15.81
C PHE A 491 0.56 -13.68 16.80
N ARG A 492 0.52 -14.95 17.21
CA ARG A 492 -0.46 -15.50 18.15
C ARG A 492 -0.38 -14.85 19.54
N ASP A 493 0.82 -14.53 20.01
CA ASP A 493 0.99 -13.84 21.30
C ASP A 493 0.37 -12.45 21.31
N TYR A 494 0.18 -11.83 20.13
CA TYR A 494 -0.41 -10.49 20.00
C TYR A 494 -1.86 -10.53 19.51
N LEU A 495 -2.17 -11.39 18.55
CA LEU A 495 -3.47 -11.49 17.87
C LEU A 495 -4.06 -12.91 17.97
N GLY A 496 -3.95 -13.53 19.16
CA GLY A 496 -4.28 -14.94 19.35
C GLY A 496 -5.73 -15.33 19.09
N GLU A 497 -6.64 -14.39 19.16
CA GLU A 497 -8.07 -14.61 18.91
C GLU A 497 -8.50 -14.30 17.46
N VAL A 498 -7.61 -13.67 16.67
CA VAL A 498 -7.87 -13.42 15.23
C VAL A 498 -7.84 -14.73 14.46
N ARG A 499 -8.73 -14.87 13.49
CA ARG A 499 -8.75 -15.99 12.54
C ARG A 499 -7.90 -15.65 11.30
N PRO A 500 -6.68 -16.21 11.18
CA PRO A 500 -5.76 -15.85 10.11
C PRO A 500 -6.33 -16.07 8.70
N GLU A 501 -7.15 -17.10 8.51
CA GLU A 501 -7.79 -17.42 7.23
C GLU A 501 -8.73 -16.33 6.69
N GLN A 502 -9.14 -15.38 7.54
CA GLN A 502 -10.02 -14.27 7.18
C GLN A 502 -9.28 -12.93 7.05
N THR A 503 -8.04 -12.86 7.51
CA THR A 503 -7.34 -11.59 7.68
C THR A 503 -5.93 -11.57 7.11
N VAL A 504 -5.28 -12.74 6.97
CA VAL A 504 -3.87 -12.86 6.60
C VAL A 504 -3.72 -13.43 5.19
N GLY A 505 -3.08 -12.66 4.31
CA GLY A 505 -2.59 -13.18 3.04
C GLY A 505 -1.30 -13.97 3.23
N ARG A 506 -1.09 -15.01 2.41
CA ARG A 506 0.14 -15.80 2.36
C ARG A 506 0.57 -16.01 0.92
N PHE A 507 1.85 -15.83 0.62
CA PHE A 507 2.38 -16.15 -0.71
C PHE A 507 2.24 -17.64 -1.02
N ALA A 508 2.15 -18.00 -2.29
CA ALA A 508 2.04 -19.39 -2.72
C ALA A 508 3.29 -20.21 -2.34
N THR A 509 4.46 -19.57 -2.36
CA THR A 509 5.75 -20.13 -1.93
C THR A 509 6.15 -19.57 -0.57
N ALA A 510 6.71 -20.40 0.29
CA ALA A 510 7.23 -20.01 1.62
C ALA A 510 8.62 -19.40 1.52
#